data_508e9775fb777768480d2160359e999e
#
_entry.id   508e9775fb777768480d2160359e999e
#
_cell.length_a   1.000
_cell.length_b   1.000
_cell.length_c   1.000
_cell.angle_alpha   90.00
_cell.angle_beta   90.00
_cell.angle_gamma   90.00
#
_symmetry.space_group_name_H-M   'P 1'
#
loop_
_entity.id
_entity.type
_entity.pdbx_description
1 polymer ?
#
loop_
_entity_poly.entity_id
_entity_poly.type
_entity_poly.pdbx_seq_one_letter_code
_entity_poly.pdbx_strand_id
1 'polypeptide(L)'
;MRAVDGSADRWTREVAARWRTAADDVSTLLDRVDRLGAELRERPADLVVCHGDPHLGNLLLDPDGRVWLIDWDDAVLAPRERDLMFVLGGVLAFAPVTPAQQAAFFAGYGPVDPDPVRLAYHLGVRALDDIGSWARDAADTDRPEAERVRALKIVDGLLSPVGLFTLARGALRDLGRWD
;
A
#
# COMPACT_ATOMS: atom_id res chain seq x y z
N MET A 1 15.69 8.99 -10.53
CA MET A 1 16.08 9.97 -9.47
C MET A 1 17.41 10.62 -9.86
N ARG A 2 17.50 11.96 -9.86
CA ARG A 2 18.76 12.67 -10.17
C ARG A 2 19.80 12.35 -9.08
N ALA A 3 21.11 12.36 -9.44
CA ALA A 3 22.20 12.24 -8.46
C ALA A 3 22.01 13.30 -7.36
N VAL A 4 22.05 12.87 -6.10
CA VAL A 4 21.98 13.79 -4.96
C VAL A 4 23.30 14.55 -4.89
N ASP A 5 23.23 15.85 -5.09
CA ASP A 5 24.37 16.75 -5.00
C ASP A 5 24.96 16.69 -3.58
N GLY A 6 26.28 16.92 -3.45
CA GLY A 6 27.00 16.93 -2.17
C GLY A 6 26.49 17.98 -1.16
N SER A 7 25.61 18.91 -1.60
CA SER A 7 24.90 19.89 -0.76
C SER A 7 23.65 19.36 -0.07
N ALA A 8 23.18 18.16 -0.41
CA ALA A 8 21.96 17.60 0.16
C ALA A 8 22.06 17.42 1.68
N ASP A 9 20.99 17.73 2.40
CA ASP A 9 20.91 17.53 3.85
C ASP A 9 20.96 16.04 4.24
N ARG A 10 21.09 15.76 5.55
CA ARG A 10 21.20 14.40 6.09
C ARG A 10 20.07 13.49 5.65
N TRP A 11 18.82 13.94 5.76
CA TRP A 11 17.65 13.10 5.53
C TRP A 11 17.45 12.77 4.05
N THR A 12 17.73 13.73 3.18
CA THR A 12 17.76 13.51 1.73
C THR A 12 18.78 12.44 1.35
N ARG A 13 19.97 12.45 1.99
CA ARG A 13 20.98 11.39 1.77
C ARG A 13 20.53 10.03 2.28
N GLU A 14 19.86 9.99 3.43
CA GLU A 14 19.31 8.75 4.00
C GLU A 14 18.22 8.13 3.09
N VAL A 15 17.30 8.95 2.57
CA VAL A 15 16.30 8.50 1.57
C VAL A 15 17.01 7.97 0.32
N ALA A 16 17.99 8.71 -0.20
CA ALA A 16 18.73 8.29 -1.39
C ALA A 16 19.48 6.96 -1.19
N ALA A 17 19.98 6.69 0.02
CA ALA A 17 20.63 5.42 0.34
C ALA A 17 19.65 4.25 0.27
N ARG A 18 18.45 4.38 0.90
CA ARG A 18 17.40 3.36 0.85
C ARG A 18 16.90 3.14 -0.57
N TRP A 19 16.70 4.24 -1.29
CA TRP A 19 16.27 4.16 -2.69
C TRP A 19 17.26 3.40 -3.57
N ARG A 20 18.55 3.65 -3.44
CA ARG A 20 19.57 2.90 -4.21
C ARG A 20 19.53 1.40 -3.93
N THR A 21 19.26 1.02 -2.68
CA THR A 21 19.18 -0.40 -2.31
C THR A 21 17.91 -1.07 -2.87
N ALA A 22 16.79 -0.32 -2.95
CA ALA A 22 15.50 -0.86 -3.37
C ALA A 22 15.18 -0.60 -4.85
N ALA A 23 15.99 0.18 -5.57
CA ALA A 23 15.65 0.72 -6.89
C ALA A 23 15.27 -0.34 -7.91
N ASP A 24 16.05 -1.43 -8.02
CA ASP A 24 15.82 -2.49 -8.99
C ASP A 24 14.52 -3.26 -8.67
N ASP A 25 14.30 -3.55 -7.40
CA ASP A 25 13.09 -4.21 -6.92
C ASP A 25 11.84 -3.32 -7.13
N VAL A 26 11.94 -2.02 -6.81
CA VAL A 26 10.84 -1.05 -7.02
C VAL A 26 10.55 -0.87 -8.51
N SER A 27 11.58 -0.82 -9.36
CA SER A 27 11.42 -0.75 -10.81
C SER A 27 10.74 -2.01 -11.35
N THR A 28 11.13 -3.18 -10.86
CA THR A 28 10.49 -4.45 -11.21
C THR A 28 9.02 -4.45 -10.80
N LEU A 29 8.69 -4.02 -9.57
CA LEU A 29 7.30 -3.93 -9.12
C LEU A 29 6.49 -2.99 -10.03
N LEU A 30 7.03 -1.83 -10.39
CA LEU A 30 6.38 -0.88 -11.28
C LEU A 30 6.06 -1.52 -12.63
N ASP A 31 7.03 -2.18 -13.26
CA ASP A 31 6.82 -2.87 -14.54
C ASP A 31 5.75 -3.97 -14.46
N ARG A 32 5.68 -4.70 -13.34
CA ARG A 32 4.66 -5.75 -13.14
C ARG A 32 3.28 -5.13 -12.94
N VAL A 33 3.17 -4.07 -12.13
CA VAL A 33 1.92 -3.35 -11.90
C VAL A 33 1.40 -2.74 -13.20
N ASP A 34 2.25 -2.12 -14.01
CA ASP A 34 1.86 -1.56 -15.31
C ASP A 34 1.30 -2.62 -16.26
N ARG A 35 1.93 -3.80 -16.33
CA ARG A 35 1.44 -4.93 -17.14
C ARG A 35 0.10 -5.46 -16.64
N LEU A 36 -0.06 -5.63 -15.30
CA LEU A 36 -1.34 -6.03 -14.73
C LEU A 36 -2.42 -4.97 -15.00
N GLY A 37 -2.11 -3.70 -14.86
CA GLY A 37 -3.02 -2.61 -15.17
C GLY A 37 -3.47 -2.61 -16.64
N ALA A 38 -2.57 -2.94 -17.57
CA ALA A 38 -2.91 -3.11 -18.98
C ALA A 38 -3.86 -4.30 -19.20
N GLU A 39 -3.55 -5.46 -18.62
CA GLU A 39 -4.40 -6.65 -18.68
C GLU A 39 -5.80 -6.39 -18.10
N LEU A 40 -5.86 -5.73 -16.92
CA LEU A 40 -7.11 -5.50 -16.20
C LEU A 40 -8.03 -4.49 -16.87
N ARG A 41 -7.50 -3.57 -17.71
CA ARG A 41 -8.33 -2.66 -18.51
C ARG A 41 -9.17 -3.39 -19.56
N GLU A 42 -8.71 -4.53 -20.05
CA GLU A 42 -9.43 -5.37 -21.03
C GLU A 42 -10.42 -6.35 -20.36
N ARG A 43 -10.42 -6.42 -19.02
CA ARG A 43 -11.28 -7.36 -18.26
C ARG A 43 -12.45 -6.61 -17.62
N PRO A 44 -13.70 -7.07 -17.83
CA PRO A 44 -14.85 -6.53 -17.13
C PRO A 44 -14.65 -6.56 -15.62
N ALA A 45 -15.19 -5.56 -14.92
CA ALA A 45 -15.19 -5.48 -13.48
C ALA A 45 -16.50 -4.92 -12.97
N ASP A 46 -16.99 -5.51 -11.89
CA ASP A 46 -18.07 -4.92 -11.12
C ASP A 46 -17.50 -3.79 -10.26
N LEU A 47 -17.92 -2.57 -10.59
CA LEU A 47 -17.48 -1.39 -9.85
C LEU A 47 -18.44 -1.12 -8.69
N VAL A 48 -17.87 -0.90 -7.52
CA VAL A 48 -18.57 -0.50 -6.30
C VAL A 48 -17.97 0.81 -5.77
N VAL A 49 -18.67 1.47 -4.87
CA VAL A 49 -18.08 2.58 -4.12
C VAL A 49 -17.08 1.97 -3.14
N CYS A 50 -15.81 2.26 -3.38
CA CYS A 50 -14.71 1.95 -2.48
C CYS A 50 -14.37 3.17 -1.64
N HIS A 51 -13.99 2.95 -0.40
CA HIS A 51 -13.43 3.99 0.47
C HIS A 51 -12.07 4.48 -0.04
N GLY A 52 -11.26 3.55 -0.56
CA GLY A 52 -9.94 3.82 -1.11
C GLY A 52 -8.80 3.70 -0.11
N ASP A 53 -9.06 3.96 1.19
CA ASP A 53 -8.08 3.86 2.29
C ASP A 53 -8.69 3.36 3.61
N PRO A 54 -9.41 2.20 3.65
CA PRO A 54 -10.13 1.74 4.84
C PRO A 54 -9.18 1.03 5.84
N HIS A 55 -8.08 1.67 6.21
CA HIS A 55 -7.17 1.13 7.22
C HIS A 55 -7.72 1.35 8.65
N LEU A 56 -7.17 0.63 9.64
CA LEU A 56 -7.64 0.68 11.03
C LEU A 56 -7.65 2.07 11.65
N GLY A 57 -6.81 3.00 11.20
CA GLY A 57 -6.80 4.40 11.65
C GLY A 57 -8.03 5.20 11.23
N ASN A 58 -8.75 4.74 10.19
CA ASN A 58 -9.98 5.35 9.69
C ASN A 58 -11.24 4.68 10.25
N LEU A 59 -11.09 3.78 11.24
CA LEU A 59 -12.18 3.16 11.97
C LEU A 59 -12.26 3.77 13.37
N LEU A 60 -13.39 4.39 13.67
CA LEU A 60 -13.69 4.90 15.02
C LEU A 60 -14.74 4.02 15.67
N LEU A 61 -14.49 3.66 16.92
CA LEU A 61 -15.45 2.95 17.76
C LEU A 61 -16.02 3.93 18.78
N ASP A 62 -17.33 4.13 18.77
CA ASP A 62 -17.98 4.99 19.75
C ASP A 62 -18.24 4.23 21.08
N PRO A 63 -18.60 4.95 22.18
CA PRO A 63 -18.89 4.31 23.44
C PRO A 63 -20.03 3.30 23.42
N ASP A 64 -20.96 3.41 22.46
CA ASP A 64 -22.08 2.51 22.26
C ASP A 64 -21.71 1.27 21.44
N GLY A 65 -20.44 1.14 21.02
CA GLY A 65 -19.93 0.03 20.24
C GLY A 65 -20.23 0.11 18.75
N ARG A 66 -20.62 1.29 18.23
CA ARG A 66 -20.81 1.47 16.79
C ARG A 66 -19.47 1.78 16.13
N VAL A 67 -19.28 1.20 14.96
CA VAL A 67 -18.10 1.45 14.13
C VAL A 67 -18.42 2.53 13.09
N TRP A 68 -17.58 3.54 13.04
CA TRP A 68 -17.64 4.61 12.04
C TRP A 68 -16.43 4.50 11.13
N LEU A 69 -16.66 4.52 9.83
CA LEU A 69 -15.62 4.64 8.82
C LEU A 69 -15.55 6.10 8.39
N ILE A 70 -14.38 6.73 8.59
CA ILE A 70 -14.13 8.16 8.36
C ILE A 70 -13.06 8.35 7.29
N ASP A 71 -12.86 9.60 6.86
CA ASP A 71 -11.81 9.98 5.88
C ASP A 71 -12.10 9.39 4.48
N TRP A 72 -13.20 9.85 3.88
CA TRP A 72 -13.68 9.41 2.58
C TRP A 72 -13.09 10.20 1.41
N ASP A 73 -12.00 10.93 1.61
CA ASP A 73 -11.41 11.81 0.59
C ASP A 73 -10.90 11.02 -0.64
N ASP A 74 -10.52 9.75 -0.44
CA ASP A 74 -10.07 8.83 -1.50
C ASP A 74 -11.20 7.96 -2.09
N ALA A 75 -12.47 8.27 -1.77
CA ALA A 75 -13.60 7.49 -2.24
C ALA A 75 -13.70 7.47 -3.78
N VAL A 76 -13.88 6.27 -4.35
CA VAL A 76 -13.84 6.07 -5.79
C VAL A 76 -14.69 4.88 -6.22
N LEU A 77 -15.18 4.93 -7.46
CA LEU A 77 -15.77 3.73 -8.11
C LEU A 77 -14.63 2.84 -8.60
N ALA A 78 -14.49 1.67 -7.99
CA ALA A 78 -13.42 0.71 -8.29
C ALA A 78 -13.89 -0.74 -8.05
N PRO A 79 -13.14 -1.74 -8.54
CA PRO A 79 -13.32 -3.11 -8.10
C PRO A 79 -13.12 -3.22 -6.58
N ARG A 80 -13.94 -4.06 -5.93
CA ARG A 80 -13.94 -4.24 -4.46
C ARG A 80 -12.58 -4.65 -3.88
N GLU A 81 -11.73 -5.26 -4.67
CA GLU A 81 -10.37 -5.66 -4.30
C GLU A 81 -9.51 -4.48 -3.86
N ARG A 82 -9.84 -3.26 -4.30
CA ARG A 82 -9.18 -2.02 -3.85
C ARG A 82 -9.30 -1.85 -2.33
N ASP A 83 -10.47 -2.10 -1.75
CA ASP A 83 -10.66 -2.02 -0.31
C ASP A 83 -10.36 -3.34 0.40
N LEU A 84 -10.69 -4.48 -0.22
CA LEU A 84 -10.43 -5.79 0.34
C LEU A 84 -8.94 -6.09 0.57
N MET A 85 -8.03 -5.40 -0.13
CA MET A 85 -6.59 -5.55 0.11
C MET A 85 -6.19 -5.20 1.56
N PHE A 86 -6.93 -4.32 2.25
CA PHE A 86 -6.67 -3.97 3.64
C PHE A 86 -7.01 -5.11 4.61
N VAL A 87 -7.96 -5.97 4.24
CA VAL A 87 -8.35 -7.14 5.03
C VAL A 87 -7.56 -8.37 4.63
N LEU A 88 -7.37 -8.61 3.33
CA LEU A 88 -6.74 -9.81 2.79
C LEU A 88 -5.22 -9.68 2.65
N GLY A 89 -4.75 -8.49 2.30
CA GLY A 89 -3.35 -8.23 2.00
C GLY A 89 -2.51 -7.78 3.20
N GLY A 90 -3.15 -7.44 4.34
CA GLY A 90 -2.42 -7.01 5.53
C GLY A 90 -1.58 -5.75 5.29
N VAL A 91 -2.14 -4.73 4.66
CA VAL A 91 -1.46 -3.49 4.22
C VAL A 91 -0.67 -2.79 5.34
N LEU A 92 -1.12 -2.91 6.60
CA LEU A 92 -0.40 -2.37 7.76
C LEU A 92 0.51 -3.44 8.38
N ALA A 93 1.79 -3.41 8.06
CA ALA A 93 2.78 -4.37 8.57
C ALA A 93 2.82 -4.47 10.11
N PHE A 94 2.55 -3.35 10.81
CA PHE A 94 2.51 -3.29 12.27
C PHE A 94 1.18 -3.73 12.88
N ALA A 95 0.15 -3.98 12.06
CA ALA A 95 -1.17 -4.43 12.48
C ALA A 95 -1.72 -5.47 11.48
N PRO A 96 -1.08 -6.65 11.40
CA PRO A 96 -1.51 -7.69 10.46
C PRO A 96 -2.91 -8.19 10.84
N VAL A 97 -3.76 -8.38 9.84
CA VAL A 97 -5.10 -8.94 10.04
C VAL A 97 -4.99 -10.44 10.22
N THR A 98 -5.44 -10.94 11.35
CA THR A 98 -5.42 -12.38 11.66
C THR A 98 -6.51 -13.13 10.88
N PRO A 99 -6.36 -14.46 10.66
CA PRO A 99 -7.41 -15.28 10.04
C PRO A 99 -8.78 -15.18 10.75
N ALA A 100 -8.78 -15.05 12.09
CA ALA A 100 -10.02 -14.88 12.86
C ALA A 100 -10.68 -13.53 12.58
N GLN A 101 -9.91 -12.46 12.44
CA GLN A 101 -10.42 -11.13 12.07
C GLN A 101 -10.94 -11.11 10.63
N GLN A 102 -10.25 -11.77 9.70
CA GLN A 102 -10.74 -11.94 8.32
C GLN A 102 -12.07 -12.69 8.31
N ALA A 103 -12.18 -13.81 9.04
CA ALA A 103 -13.42 -14.57 9.13
C ALA A 103 -14.56 -13.74 9.72
N ALA A 104 -14.30 -12.95 10.77
CA ALA A 104 -15.29 -12.05 11.37
C ALA A 104 -15.72 -10.94 10.40
N PHE A 105 -14.79 -10.36 9.65
CA PHE A 105 -15.09 -9.38 8.61
C PHE A 105 -16.04 -9.98 7.55
N PHE A 106 -15.68 -11.15 6.98
CA PHE A 106 -16.49 -11.77 5.93
C PHE A 106 -17.83 -12.33 6.42
N ALA A 107 -17.97 -12.65 7.72
CA ALA A 107 -19.26 -12.98 8.31
C ALA A 107 -20.25 -11.80 8.23
N GLY A 108 -19.77 -10.57 8.32
CA GLY A 108 -20.59 -9.36 8.16
C GLY A 108 -20.66 -8.84 6.73
N TYR A 109 -19.55 -8.91 5.99
CA TYR A 109 -19.45 -8.41 4.61
C TYR A 109 -20.26 -9.29 3.62
N GLY A 110 -20.35 -10.57 3.91
CA GLY A 110 -20.96 -11.57 3.04
C GLY A 110 -19.94 -12.33 2.17
N PRO A 111 -20.43 -13.35 1.43
CA PRO A 111 -19.59 -14.17 0.59
C PRO A 111 -19.03 -13.35 -0.60
N VAL A 112 -17.76 -13.47 -0.84
CA VAL A 112 -17.07 -12.86 -1.98
C VAL A 112 -15.93 -13.77 -2.43
N ASP A 113 -15.70 -13.82 -3.73
CA ASP A 113 -14.53 -14.46 -4.35
C ASP A 113 -13.67 -13.38 -5.01
N PRO A 114 -12.69 -12.82 -4.29
CA PRO A 114 -11.85 -11.75 -4.81
C PRO A 114 -10.97 -12.24 -5.95
N ASP A 115 -10.87 -11.45 -7.04
CA ASP A 115 -9.96 -11.72 -8.13
C ASP A 115 -8.50 -11.53 -7.64
N PRO A 116 -7.68 -12.59 -7.58
CA PRO A 116 -6.33 -12.49 -7.04
C PRO A 116 -5.41 -11.61 -7.90
N VAL A 117 -5.69 -11.46 -9.20
CA VAL A 117 -4.94 -10.56 -10.09
C VAL A 117 -5.25 -9.10 -9.75
N ARG A 118 -6.52 -8.76 -9.51
CA ARG A 118 -6.91 -7.42 -9.06
C ARG A 118 -6.35 -7.10 -7.69
N LEU A 119 -6.40 -8.07 -6.78
CA LEU A 119 -5.84 -7.89 -5.44
C LEU A 119 -4.33 -7.61 -5.48
N ALA A 120 -3.56 -8.39 -6.25
CA ALA A 120 -2.13 -8.17 -6.44
C ALA A 120 -1.82 -6.82 -7.10
N TYR A 121 -2.64 -6.40 -8.08
CA TYR A 121 -2.53 -5.10 -8.71
C TYR A 121 -2.71 -3.96 -7.69
N HIS A 122 -3.78 -3.97 -6.90
CA HIS A 122 -4.04 -2.92 -5.92
C HIS A 122 -2.99 -2.88 -4.80
N LEU A 123 -2.51 -4.04 -4.33
CA LEU A 123 -1.39 -4.12 -3.40
C LEU A 123 -0.11 -3.49 -3.98
N GLY A 124 0.18 -3.78 -5.25
CA GLY A 124 1.34 -3.22 -5.95
C GLY A 124 1.24 -1.70 -6.14
N VAL A 125 0.09 -1.21 -6.59
CA VAL A 125 -0.18 0.24 -6.72
C VAL A 125 0.01 0.92 -5.36
N ARG A 126 -0.63 0.40 -4.31
CA ARG A 126 -0.53 0.97 -2.97
C ARG A 126 0.90 0.99 -2.44
N ALA A 127 1.67 -0.09 -2.65
CA ALA A 127 3.07 -0.14 -2.24
C ALA A 127 3.92 0.92 -2.93
N LEU A 128 3.72 1.14 -4.23
CA LEU A 128 4.45 2.15 -5.01
C LEU A 128 4.09 3.58 -4.57
N ASP A 129 2.79 3.84 -4.39
CA ASP A 129 2.29 5.15 -3.96
C ASP A 129 2.81 5.51 -2.56
N ASP A 130 2.71 4.59 -1.61
CA ASP A 130 3.18 4.81 -0.23
C ASP A 130 4.69 5.02 -0.18
N ILE A 131 5.48 4.16 -0.84
CA ILE A 131 6.95 4.32 -0.87
C ILE A 131 7.34 5.65 -1.50
N GLY A 132 6.70 6.00 -2.63
CA GLY A 132 6.99 7.25 -3.35
C GLY A 132 6.61 8.50 -2.54
N SER A 133 5.46 8.50 -1.89
CA SER A 133 4.96 9.62 -1.09
C SER A 133 5.79 9.83 0.17
N TRP A 134 6.01 8.77 0.96
CA TRP A 134 6.80 8.88 2.18
C TRP A 134 8.29 9.17 1.92
N ALA A 135 8.86 8.66 0.83
CA ALA A 135 10.22 9.02 0.42
C ALA A 135 10.32 10.50 0.04
N ARG A 136 9.30 11.06 -0.63
CA ARG A 136 9.23 12.48 -0.96
C ARG A 136 9.12 13.32 0.31
N ASP A 137 8.23 12.96 1.23
CA ASP A 137 8.04 13.65 2.50
C ASP A 137 9.31 13.64 3.36
N ALA A 138 10.04 12.54 3.41
CA ALA A 138 11.31 12.44 4.12
C ALA A 138 12.41 13.29 3.49
N ALA A 139 12.38 13.50 2.18
CA ALA A 139 13.34 14.33 1.44
C ALA A 139 12.98 15.83 1.41
N ASP A 140 11.74 16.19 1.76
CA ASP A 140 11.24 17.55 1.70
C ASP A 140 11.85 18.42 2.81
N THR A 141 12.71 19.38 2.41
CA THR A 141 13.41 20.27 3.33
C THR A 141 12.50 21.31 4.00
N ASP A 142 11.32 21.54 3.47
CA ASP A 142 10.35 22.50 4.02
C ASP A 142 9.54 21.88 5.18
N ARG A 143 9.61 20.56 5.37
CA ARG A 143 8.97 19.86 6.48
C ARG A 143 9.80 19.91 7.76
N PRO A 144 9.15 19.94 8.93
CA PRO A 144 9.83 19.79 10.22
C PRO A 144 10.65 18.48 10.27
N GLU A 145 11.82 18.55 10.90
CA GLU A 145 12.73 17.38 11.00
C GLU A 145 12.03 16.15 11.59
N ALA A 146 11.17 16.33 12.62
CA ALA A 146 10.44 15.24 13.25
C ALA A 146 9.51 14.50 12.28
N GLU A 147 8.87 15.22 11.35
CA GLU A 147 8.02 14.62 10.30
C GLU A 147 8.86 13.86 9.29
N ARG A 148 9.99 14.40 8.87
CA ARG A 148 10.93 13.76 7.95
C ARG A 148 11.50 12.46 8.52
N VAL A 149 11.85 12.46 9.82
CA VAL A 149 12.28 11.26 10.55
C VAL A 149 11.16 10.21 10.58
N ARG A 150 9.91 10.64 10.86
CA ARG A 150 8.74 9.76 10.84
C ARG A 150 8.54 9.15 9.46
N ALA A 151 8.56 9.97 8.41
CA ALA A 151 8.40 9.52 7.03
C ALA A 151 9.47 8.49 6.63
N LEU A 152 10.74 8.73 7.01
CA LEU A 152 11.82 7.79 6.75
C LEU A 152 11.62 6.43 7.44
N LYS A 153 11.14 6.44 8.70
CA LYS A 153 10.79 5.20 9.41
C LYS A 153 9.64 4.43 8.74
N ILE A 154 8.68 5.15 8.14
CA ILE A 154 7.60 4.51 7.39
C ILE A 154 8.16 3.87 6.12
N VAL A 155 9.06 4.54 5.39
CA VAL A 155 9.77 3.95 4.23
C VAL A 155 10.50 2.67 4.64
N ASP A 156 11.24 2.68 5.76
CA ASP A 156 11.91 1.49 6.28
C ASP A 156 10.92 0.36 6.59
N GLY A 157 9.76 0.68 7.16
CA GLY A 157 8.68 -0.27 7.42
C GLY A 157 8.08 -0.87 6.14
N LEU A 158 7.81 -0.03 5.14
CA LEU A 158 7.26 -0.46 3.85
C LEU A 158 8.20 -1.42 3.09
N LEU A 159 9.51 -1.18 3.17
CA LEU A 159 10.56 -1.99 2.55
C LEU A 159 11.03 -3.18 3.40
N SER A 160 10.50 -3.33 4.61
CA SER A 160 10.88 -4.42 5.52
C SER A 160 10.44 -5.81 5.01
N PRO A 161 10.96 -6.91 5.58
CA PRO A 161 10.54 -8.27 5.23
C PRO A 161 9.04 -8.56 5.43
N VAL A 162 8.35 -7.77 6.26
CA VAL A 162 6.90 -7.86 6.52
C VAL A 162 6.14 -6.64 6.00
N GLY A 163 6.83 -5.76 5.27
CA GLY A 163 6.27 -4.53 4.74
C GLY A 163 5.41 -4.75 3.50
N LEU A 164 4.69 -3.70 3.14
CA LEU A 164 3.73 -3.72 2.03
C LEU A 164 4.39 -4.09 0.69
N PHE A 165 5.63 -3.64 0.45
CA PHE A 165 6.40 -4.04 -0.73
C PHE A 165 6.58 -5.56 -0.81
N THR A 166 6.94 -6.20 0.31
CA THR A 166 7.13 -7.65 0.36
C THR A 166 5.82 -8.41 0.19
N LEU A 167 4.71 -7.88 0.72
CA LEU A 167 3.37 -8.44 0.53
C LEU A 167 2.95 -8.36 -0.95
N ALA A 168 3.12 -7.20 -1.60
CA ALA A 168 2.82 -7.03 -3.02
C ALA A 168 3.65 -7.97 -3.90
N ARG A 169 4.96 -8.10 -3.61
CA ARG A 169 5.85 -9.04 -4.28
C ARG A 169 5.41 -10.50 -4.09
N GLY A 170 4.99 -10.85 -2.86
CA GLY A 170 4.45 -12.18 -2.54
C GLY A 170 3.23 -12.51 -3.39
N ALA A 171 2.24 -11.62 -3.42
CA ALA A 171 1.04 -11.78 -4.23
C ALA A 171 1.35 -11.97 -5.72
N LEU A 172 2.33 -11.24 -6.26
CA LEU A 172 2.78 -11.41 -7.65
C LEU A 172 3.49 -12.74 -7.88
N ARG A 173 4.28 -13.23 -6.92
CA ARG A 173 4.92 -14.56 -6.98
C ARG A 173 3.89 -15.69 -6.97
N ASP A 174 2.89 -15.60 -6.13
CA ASP A 174 1.81 -16.59 -6.05
C ASP A 174 1.04 -16.71 -7.37
N LEU A 175 1.01 -15.63 -8.16
CA LEU A 175 0.47 -15.60 -9.52
C LEU A 175 1.47 -16.04 -10.61
N GLY A 176 2.73 -16.34 -10.27
CA GLY A 176 3.80 -16.58 -11.26
C GLY A 176 4.14 -15.34 -12.09
N ARG A 177 3.97 -14.14 -11.52
CA ARG A 177 4.11 -12.86 -12.23
C ARG A 177 5.30 -12.02 -11.76
N TRP A 178 6.12 -12.52 -10.82
CA TRP A 178 7.27 -11.77 -10.29
C TRP A 178 8.59 -12.12 -10.99
N ASP A 179 8.82 -13.37 -11.38
CA ASP A 179 10.08 -13.87 -11.97
C ASP A 179 10.30 -13.42 -13.42
#